data_4b67d9e84b4cbad8e479b10d352f2f69
#
_entry.id   4b67d9e84b4cbad8e479b10d352f2f69
#
_cell.length_a   1.000
_cell.length_b   1.000
_cell.length_c   1.000
_cell.angle_alpha   90.00
_cell.angle_beta   90.00
_cell.angle_gamma   90.00
#
_symmetry.space_group_name_H-M   'P 1'
#
loop_
_entity.id
_entity.type
_entity.pdbx_description
1 polymer ?
#
loop_
_entity_poly.entity_id
_entity_poly.type
_entity_poly.pdbx_seq_one_letter_code
_entity_poly.pdbx_strand_id
1 'polypeptide(L)'
;MSKLELIRALYDYNESANNHVLEAASRLSDDEFSRKQGASFESVEGNLGHIVAAQMNWLERWTSGKNLMPTAEVQKIRGLGALRGAFDRSHELLREFVASLNEERLDGVLAYRDSRGKRDERPMWQLMTHVVNHGTHHRAETAMAMTAMGKPMRELDYVYFEIERDRDRVDG
;
A
#
# COMPACT_ATOMS: atom_id res chain seq x y z
N MET A 1 -17.02 12.42 -11.60
CA MET A 1 -16.39 11.30 -10.88
C MET A 1 -16.87 11.34 -9.43
N SER A 2 -17.53 10.28 -8.96
CA SER A 2 -17.98 10.14 -7.57
C SER A 2 -16.79 9.83 -6.64
N LYS A 3 -16.98 9.94 -5.31
CA LYS A 3 -15.95 9.51 -4.34
C LYS A 3 -15.65 8.01 -4.48
N LEU A 4 -16.67 7.21 -4.72
CA LEU A 4 -16.53 5.77 -4.90
C LEU A 4 -15.68 5.43 -6.13
N GLU A 5 -15.92 6.11 -7.26
CA GLU A 5 -15.09 5.94 -8.47
C GLU A 5 -13.64 6.35 -8.22
N LEU A 6 -13.40 7.45 -7.53
CA LEU A 6 -12.05 7.89 -7.17
C LEU A 6 -11.34 6.87 -6.25
N ILE A 7 -12.03 6.37 -5.21
CA ILE A 7 -11.45 5.38 -4.30
C ILE A 7 -11.10 4.09 -5.05
N ARG A 8 -11.98 3.61 -5.94
CA ARG A 8 -11.68 2.44 -6.78
C ARG A 8 -10.43 2.65 -7.61
N ALA A 9 -10.34 3.77 -8.34
CA ALA A 9 -9.18 4.09 -9.16
C ALA A 9 -7.88 4.20 -8.33
N LEU A 10 -7.93 4.79 -7.13
CA LEU A 10 -6.79 4.90 -6.25
C LEU A 10 -6.33 3.53 -5.70
N TYR A 11 -7.24 2.59 -5.46
CA TYR A 11 -6.87 1.25 -4.99
C TYR A 11 -6.34 0.37 -6.12
N ASP A 12 -6.87 0.50 -7.34
CA ASP A 12 -6.30 -0.13 -8.54
C ASP A 12 -4.87 0.37 -8.78
N TYR A 13 -4.65 1.69 -8.70
CA TYR A 13 -3.31 2.27 -8.75
C TYR A 13 -2.40 1.74 -7.64
N ASN A 14 -2.87 1.69 -6.40
CA ASN A 14 -2.08 1.25 -5.27
C ASN A 14 -1.58 -0.19 -5.42
N GLU A 15 -2.45 -1.09 -5.91
CA GLU A 15 -2.09 -2.46 -6.24
C GLU A 15 -1.05 -2.52 -7.37
N SER A 16 -1.29 -1.82 -8.48
CA SER A 16 -0.36 -1.73 -9.61
C SER A 16 1.02 -1.21 -9.17
N ALA A 17 1.05 -0.12 -8.42
CA ALA A 17 2.30 0.47 -7.93
C ALA A 17 3.05 -0.46 -6.97
N ASN A 18 2.36 -1.19 -6.08
CA ASN A 18 2.98 -2.19 -5.21
C ASN A 18 3.60 -3.34 -6.03
N ASN A 19 2.89 -3.84 -7.05
CA ASN A 19 3.39 -4.90 -7.93
C ASN A 19 4.65 -4.48 -8.68
N HIS A 20 4.70 -3.23 -9.18
CA HIS A 20 5.89 -2.70 -9.84
C HIS A 20 7.09 -2.58 -8.89
N VAL A 21 6.87 -2.17 -7.64
CA VAL A 21 7.97 -2.13 -6.64
C VAL A 21 8.46 -3.53 -6.29
N LEU A 22 7.56 -4.50 -6.12
CA LEU A 22 7.91 -5.90 -5.87
C LEU A 22 8.69 -6.51 -7.04
N GLU A 23 8.29 -6.18 -8.27
CA GLU A 23 9.01 -6.60 -9.47
C GLU A 23 10.39 -5.96 -9.53
N ALA A 24 10.50 -4.67 -9.27
CA ALA A 24 11.79 -4.00 -9.21
C ALA A 24 12.70 -4.59 -8.11
N ALA A 25 12.15 -4.88 -6.94
CA ALA A 25 12.87 -5.48 -5.81
C ALA A 25 13.40 -6.89 -6.13
N SER A 26 12.81 -7.63 -7.07
CA SER A 26 13.32 -8.94 -7.50
C SER A 26 14.70 -8.90 -8.17
N ARG A 27 15.17 -7.70 -8.54
CA ARG A 27 16.53 -7.50 -9.07
C ARG A 27 17.61 -7.36 -8.00
N LEU A 28 17.21 -7.28 -6.73
CA LEU A 28 18.11 -7.19 -5.58
C LEU A 28 18.53 -8.57 -5.13
N SER A 29 19.79 -8.71 -4.67
CA SER A 29 20.17 -9.86 -3.87
C SER A 29 19.55 -9.77 -2.47
N ASP A 30 19.54 -10.87 -1.73
CA ASP A 30 19.00 -10.90 -0.35
C ASP A 30 19.72 -9.91 0.56
N ASP A 31 21.05 -9.76 0.40
CA ASP A 31 21.86 -8.79 1.13
C ASP A 31 21.48 -7.34 0.79
N GLU A 32 21.25 -7.03 -0.48
CA GLU A 32 20.81 -5.71 -0.93
C GLU A 32 19.40 -5.41 -0.45
N PHE A 33 18.50 -6.41 -0.50
CA PHE A 33 17.11 -6.28 -0.10
C PHE A 33 16.94 -5.95 1.39
N SER A 34 17.75 -6.58 2.25
CA SER A 34 17.73 -6.38 3.70
C SER A 34 18.71 -5.31 4.20
N ARG A 35 19.58 -4.77 3.32
CA ARG A 35 20.62 -3.79 3.69
C ARG A 35 20.02 -2.50 4.22
N LYS A 36 20.53 -2.02 5.36
CA LYS A 36 20.16 -0.73 5.94
C LYS A 36 20.63 0.43 5.06
N GLN A 37 19.69 1.29 4.69
CA GLN A 37 19.90 2.42 3.76
C GLN A 37 19.43 3.76 4.34
N GLY A 38 19.13 3.83 5.64
CA GLY A 38 18.69 5.07 6.29
C GLY A 38 17.26 5.52 5.97
N ALA A 39 16.44 4.68 5.30
CA ALA A 39 15.01 4.90 5.12
C ALA A 39 14.25 4.73 6.45
N SER A 40 12.99 5.18 6.50
CA SER A 40 12.14 5.14 7.72
C SER A 40 12.05 3.75 8.36
N PHE A 41 12.09 2.68 7.55
CA PHE A 41 12.11 1.27 7.99
C PHE A 41 13.41 0.57 7.61
N GLU A 42 14.49 1.33 7.57
CA GLU A 42 15.88 0.92 7.45
C GLU A 42 16.27 0.28 6.12
N SER A 43 15.39 -0.48 5.42
CA SER A 43 15.72 -1.23 4.19
C SER A 43 14.55 -1.30 3.21
N VAL A 44 14.80 -1.78 1.99
CA VAL A 44 13.75 -2.11 1.01
C VAL A 44 12.78 -3.12 1.62
N GLU A 45 13.29 -4.19 2.23
CA GLU A 45 12.47 -5.19 2.93
C GLU A 45 11.58 -4.56 4.01
N GLY A 46 12.17 -3.70 4.85
CA GLY A 46 11.46 -3.02 5.94
C GLY A 46 10.35 -2.11 5.44
N ASN A 47 10.61 -1.31 4.39
CA ASN A 47 9.61 -0.44 3.78
C ASN A 47 8.45 -1.22 3.16
N LEU A 48 8.73 -2.29 2.41
CA LEU A 48 7.69 -3.15 1.83
C LEU A 48 6.87 -3.86 2.91
N GLY A 49 7.53 -4.37 3.95
CA GLY A 49 6.85 -4.94 5.12
C GLY A 49 5.93 -3.94 5.81
N HIS A 50 6.36 -2.67 5.92
CA HIS A 50 5.54 -1.62 6.50
C HIS A 50 4.33 -1.26 5.65
N ILE A 51 4.46 -1.19 4.32
CA ILE A 51 3.34 -0.92 3.41
C ILE A 51 2.25 -1.97 3.59
N VAL A 52 2.59 -3.26 3.48
CA VAL A 52 1.59 -4.33 3.59
C VAL A 52 0.99 -4.40 5.00
N ALA A 53 1.79 -4.16 6.05
CA ALA A 53 1.29 -4.08 7.43
C ALA A 53 0.29 -2.94 7.61
N ALA A 54 0.56 -1.77 7.06
CA ALA A 54 -0.35 -0.63 7.12
C ALA A 54 -1.68 -0.93 6.41
N GLN A 55 -1.64 -1.51 5.21
CA GLN A 55 -2.83 -1.91 4.46
C GLN A 55 -3.71 -2.87 5.27
N MET A 56 -3.13 -3.93 5.82
CA MET A 56 -3.86 -4.93 6.60
C MET A 56 -4.41 -4.37 7.91
N ASN A 57 -3.66 -3.49 8.59
CA ASN A 57 -4.11 -2.80 9.80
C ASN A 57 -5.34 -1.92 9.55
N TRP A 58 -5.31 -1.15 8.46
CA TRP A 58 -6.43 -0.29 8.13
C TRP A 58 -7.64 -1.08 7.67
N LEU A 59 -7.45 -2.13 6.88
CA LEU A 59 -8.53 -3.03 6.48
C LEU A 59 -9.23 -3.64 7.70
N GLU A 60 -8.48 -4.11 8.69
CA GLU A 60 -9.04 -4.65 9.93
C GLU A 60 -9.87 -3.60 10.69
N ARG A 61 -9.38 -2.34 10.77
CA ARG A 61 -10.14 -1.25 11.37
C ARG A 61 -11.45 -0.98 10.64
N TRP A 62 -11.45 -1.03 9.30
CA TRP A 62 -12.63 -0.77 8.48
C TRP A 62 -13.67 -1.88 8.53
N THR A 63 -13.25 -3.11 8.74
CA THR A 63 -14.12 -4.29 8.72
C THR A 63 -14.62 -4.68 10.11
N SER A 64 -13.75 -4.71 11.10
CA SER A 64 -14.06 -5.20 12.44
C SER A 64 -14.23 -4.08 13.49
N GLY A 65 -13.83 -2.85 13.18
CA GLY A 65 -13.77 -1.74 14.14
C GLY A 65 -12.70 -1.93 15.22
N LYS A 66 -11.89 -2.98 15.15
CA LYS A 66 -10.85 -3.28 16.13
C LYS A 66 -9.56 -2.54 15.79
N ASN A 67 -8.94 -1.98 16.82
CA ASN A 67 -7.57 -1.48 16.75
C ASN A 67 -6.58 -2.64 17.00
N LEU A 68 -6.66 -3.66 16.19
CA LEU A 68 -5.60 -4.66 16.20
C LEU A 68 -4.35 -4.00 15.61
N MET A 69 -3.21 -4.21 16.24
CA MET A 69 -1.91 -3.89 15.69
C MET A 69 -1.32 -5.20 15.11
N PRO A 70 -1.75 -5.69 13.92
CA PRO A 70 -1.16 -6.87 13.30
C PRO A 70 0.28 -6.61 12.84
N THR A 71 0.76 -5.38 12.99
CA THR A 71 2.12 -4.95 12.63
C THR A 71 3.20 -5.89 13.17
N ALA A 72 3.02 -6.46 14.36
CA ALA A 72 4.02 -7.37 14.92
C ALA A 72 4.17 -8.68 14.12
N GLU A 73 3.11 -9.23 13.57
CA GLU A 73 3.19 -10.47 12.76
C GLU A 73 3.68 -10.19 11.34
N VAL A 74 3.18 -9.13 10.70
CA VAL A 74 3.64 -8.75 9.36
C VAL A 74 5.09 -8.26 9.38
N GLN A 75 5.51 -7.59 10.44
CA GLN A 75 6.92 -7.19 10.63
C GLN A 75 7.88 -8.37 10.82
N LYS A 76 7.38 -9.58 11.07
CA LYS A 76 8.19 -10.81 11.11
C LYS A 76 8.36 -11.45 9.73
N ILE A 77 7.62 -11.02 8.71
CA ILE A 77 7.76 -11.53 7.34
C ILE A 77 9.13 -11.13 6.82
N ARG A 78 9.89 -12.12 6.34
CA ARG A 78 11.22 -11.92 5.78
C ARG A 78 11.32 -12.55 4.41
N GLY A 79 12.11 -11.89 3.55
CA GLY A 79 12.35 -12.32 2.18
C GLY A 79 11.27 -11.89 1.21
N LEU A 80 11.69 -11.62 -0.02
CA LEU A 80 10.81 -11.10 -1.07
C LEU A 80 9.63 -12.02 -1.38
N GLY A 81 9.85 -13.34 -1.40
CA GLY A 81 8.79 -14.31 -1.70
C GLY A 81 7.66 -14.28 -0.68
N ALA A 82 7.99 -14.22 0.62
CA ALA A 82 7.01 -14.15 1.69
C ALA A 82 6.26 -12.81 1.69
N LEU A 83 6.97 -11.68 1.42
CA LEU A 83 6.34 -10.38 1.26
C LEU A 83 5.40 -10.33 0.05
N ARG A 84 5.78 -10.93 -1.08
CA ARG A 84 4.92 -11.03 -2.27
C ARG A 84 3.60 -11.73 -1.93
N GLY A 85 3.65 -12.89 -1.26
CA GLY A 85 2.45 -13.57 -0.80
C GLY A 85 1.58 -12.75 0.17
N ALA A 86 2.21 -11.95 1.04
CA ALA A 86 1.48 -11.05 1.94
C ALA A 86 0.80 -9.89 1.16
N PHE A 87 1.45 -9.34 0.14
CA PHE A 87 0.85 -8.34 -0.74
C PHE A 87 -0.30 -8.92 -1.56
N ASP A 88 -0.15 -10.10 -2.16
CA ASP A 88 -1.20 -10.77 -2.92
C ASP A 88 -2.46 -10.94 -2.07
N ARG A 89 -2.28 -11.43 -0.84
CA ARG A 89 -3.39 -11.57 0.11
C ARG A 89 -4.01 -10.22 0.50
N SER A 90 -3.19 -9.19 0.74
CA SER A 90 -3.66 -7.83 1.04
C SER A 90 -4.47 -7.25 -0.12
N HIS A 91 -4.00 -7.40 -1.35
CA HIS A 91 -4.67 -6.90 -2.55
C HIS A 91 -6.02 -7.60 -2.77
N GLU A 92 -6.08 -8.93 -2.62
CA GLU A 92 -7.34 -9.70 -2.69
C GLU A 92 -8.38 -9.14 -1.71
N LEU A 93 -8.03 -9.05 -0.43
CA LEU A 93 -8.92 -8.57 0.61
C LEU A 93 -9.34 -7.10 0.42
N LEU A 94 -8.43 -6.25 -0.05
CA LEU A 94 -8.72 -4.84 -0.34
C LEU A 94 -9.65 -4.70 -1.53
N ARG A 95 -9.49 -5.50 -2.61
CA ARG A 95 -10.42 -5.52 -3.74
C ARG A 95 -11.83 -5.92 -3.33
N GLU A 96 -11.96 -7.00 -2.52
CA GLU A 96 -13.26 -7.44 -1.98
C GLU A 96 -13.90 -6.34 -1.15
N PHE A 97 -13.13 -5.69 -0.27
CA PHE A 97 -13.62 -4.61 0.57
C PHE A 97 -14.08 -3.40 -0.27
N VAL A 98 -13.26 -2.95 -1.21
CA VAL A 98 -13.57 -1.80 -2.10
C VAL A 98 -14.79 -2.10 -2.97
N ALA A 99 -14.97 -3.34 -3.45
CA ALA A 99 -16.15 -3.77 -4.20
C ALA A 99 -17.44 -3.69 -3.36
N SER A 100 -17.35 -3.88 -2.05
CA SER A 100 -18.49 -3.83 -1.11
C SER A 100 -18.94 -2.42 -0.73
N LEU A 101 -18.19 -1.38 -1.13
CA LEU A 101 -18.45 0.01 -0.71
C LEU A 101 -19.54 0.69 -1.51
N ASN A 102 -20.21 1.64 -0.85
CA ASN A 102 -21.11 2.63 -1.45
C ASN A 102 -20.75 4.04 -0.90
N GLU A 103 -21.38 5.07 -1.47
CA GLU A 103 -21.12 6.47 -1.08
C GLU A 103 -21.44 6.73 0.39
N GLU A 104 -22.53 6.17 0.91
CA GLU A 104 -22.95 6.32 2.30
C GLU A 104 -21.87 5.78 3.27
N ARG A 105 -21.31 4.60 2.97
CA ARG A 105 -20.26 4.00 3.78
C ARG A 105 -18.97 4.81 3.71
N LEU A 106 -18.65 5.40 2.56
CA LEU A 106 -17.49 6.27 2.39
C LEU A 106 -17.61 7.57 3.20
N ASP A 107 -18.82 8.12 3.34
CA ASP A 107 -19.09 9.30 4.15
C ASP A 107 -19.22 8.97 5.65
N GLY A 108 -19.42 7.71 5.98
CA GLY A 108 -19.50 7.24 7.36
C GLY A 108 -18.22 7.55 8.14
N VAL A 109 -18.39 8.06 9.38
CA VAL A 109 -17.28 8.40 10.26
C VAL A 109 -16.80 7.17 11.00
N LEU A 110 -15.52 6.89 10.93
CA LEU A 110 -14.85 5.82 11.67
C LEU A 110 -14.03 6.40 12.82
N ALA A 111 -14.28 5.94 14.03
CA ALA A 111 -13.44 6.22 15.20
C ALA A 111 -12.29 5.20 15.24
N TYR A 112 -11.08 5.69 15.49
CA TYR A 112 -9.89 4.85 15.57
C TYR A 112 -8.89 5.39 16.61
N ARG A 113 -7.86 4.62 16.93
CA ARG A 113 -6.70 5.10 17.66
C ARG A 113 -5.48 5.14 16.74
N ASP A 114 -4.72 6.22 16.82
CA ASP A 114 -3.45 6.34 16.11
C ASP A 114 -2.35 5.46 16.75
N SER A 115 -1.16 5.48 16.18
CA SER A 115 0.00 4.72 16.68
C SER A 115 0.48 5.14 18.08
N ARG A 116 0.04 6.31 18.57
CA ARG A 116 0.32 6.84 19.92
C ARG A 116 -0.81 6.54 20.90
N GLY A 117 -1.86 5.81 20.46
CA GLY A 117 -3.03 5.49 21.26
C GLY A 117 -4.07 6.62 21.38
N LYS A 118 -3.84 7.78 20.74
CA LYS A 118 -4.78 8.90 20.74
C LYS A 118 -6.00 8.56 19.89
N ARG A 119 -7.21 8.80 20.45
CA ARG A 119 -8.47 8.65 19.71
C ARG A 119 -8.63 9.78 18.71
N ASP A 120 -9.02 9.44 17.51
CA ASP A 120 -9.45 10.35 16.47
C ASP A 120 -10.60 9.72 15.67
N GLU A 121 -11.27 10.52 14.83
CA GLU A 121 -12.35 10.06 13.96
C GLU A 121 -12.34 10.84 12.65
N ARG A 122 -12.56 10.12 11.54
CA ARG A 122 -12.56 10.69 10.19
C ARG A 122 -13.57 9.96 9.32
N PRO A 123 -14.11 10.61 8.28
CA PRO A 123 -14.81 9.93 7.21
C PRO A 123 -13.95 8.82 6.60
N MET A 124 -14.57 7.68 6.27
CA MET A 124 -13.86 6.52 5.75
C MET A 124 -13.05 6.84 4.49
N TRP A 125 -13.59 7.64 3.57
CA TRP A 125 -12.86 8.01 2.34
C TRP A 125 -11.53 8.71 2.62
N GLN A 126 -11.43 9.52 3.68
CA GLN A 126 -10.17 10.18 4.07
C GLN A 126 -9.14 9.16 4.56
N LEU A 127 -9.58 8.18 5.35
CA LEU A 127 -8.72 7.12 5.86
C LEU A 127 -8.26 6.19 4.73
N MET A 128 -9.13 5.91 3.77
CA MET A 128 -8.78 5.12 2.59
C MET A 128 -7.76 5.86 1.72
N THR A 129 -7.96 7.14 1.46
CA THR A 129 -6.99 7.98 0.74
C THR A 129 -5.65 8.06 1.49
N HIS A 130 -5.69 8.14 2.83
CA HIS A 130 -4.47 8.09 3.64
C HIS A 130 -3.65 6.83 3.38
N VAL A 131 -4.27 5.65 3.30
CA VAL A 131 -3.54 4.39 3.08
C VAL A 131 -2.81 4.38 1.74
N VAL A 132 -3.45 4.85 0.67
CA VAL A 132 -2.81 4.95 -0.65
C VAL A 132 -1.64 5.95 -0.62
N ASN A 133 -1.85 7.14 -0.04
CA ASN A 133 -0.81 8.16 0.07
C ASN A 133 0.36 7.71 0.96
N HIS A 134 0.07 6.99 2.04
CA HIS A 134 1.08 6.37 2.90
C HIS A 134 1.93 5.34 2.13
N GLY A 135 1.28 4.51 1.31
CA GLY A 135 1.97 3.59 0.39
C GLY A 135 2.89 4.35 -0.58
N THR A 136 2.43 5.45 -1.16
CA THR A 136 3.23 6.29 -2.07
C THR A 136 4.49 6.83 -1.38
N HIS A 137 4.38 7.28 -0.12
CA HIS A 137 5.53 7.75 0.67
C HIS A 137 6.61 6.67 0.79
N HIS A 138 6.25 5.46 1.22
CA HIS A 138 7.21 4.38 1.43
C HIS A 138 7.69 3.72 0.12
N ARG A 139 6.90 3.75 -0.95
CA ARG A 139 7.38 3.38 -2.29
C ARG A 139 8.44 4.34 -2.80
N ALA A 140 8.30 5.65 -2.54
CA ALA A 140 9.32 6.64 -2.90
C ALA A 140 10.63 6.41 -2.11
N GLU A 141 10.57 6.10 -0.81
CA GLU A 141 11.76 5.73 -0.03
C GLU A 141 12.43 4.47 -0.58
N THR A 142 11.63 3.47 -0.98
CA THR A 142 12.14 2.26 -1.65
C THR A 142 12.83 2.58 -2.97
N ALA A 143 12.24 3.45 -3.81
CA ALA A 143 12.82 3.89 -5.07
C ALA A 143 14.15 4.61 -4.87
N MET A 144 14.25 5.47 -3.86
CA MET A 144 15.50 6.15 -3.48
C MET A 144 16.58 5.15 -3.06
N ALA A 145 16.24 4.17 -2.21
CA ALA A 145 17.17 3.13 -1.77
C ALA A 145 17.67 2.29 -2.95
N MET A 146 16.80 1.90 -3.86
CA MET A 146 17.18 1.14 -5.07
C MET A 146 18.05 1.96 -6.02
N THR A 147 17.76 3.25 -6.19
CA THR A 147 18.58 4.17 -6.99
C THR A 147 19.99 4.29 -6.42
N ALA A 148 20.12 4.42 -5.10
CA ALA A 148 21.42 4.47 -4.40
C ALA A 148 22.25 3.18 -4.59
N MET A 149 21.59 2.04 -4.86
CA MET A 149 22.23 0.76 -5.19
C MET A 149 22.50 0.58 -6.69
N GLY A 150 22.27 1.60 -7.52
CA GLY A 150 22.43 1.51 -8.98
C GLY A 150 21.36 0.65 -9.69
N LYS A 151 20.24 0.40 -9.05
CA LYS A 151 19.12 -0.40 -9.56
C LYS A 151 17.82 0.40 -9.60
N PRO A 152 17.76 1.54 -10.30
CA PRO A 152 16.57 2.39 -10.31
C PRO A 152 15.35 1.63 -10.82
N MET A 153 14.18 2.03 -10.35
CA MET A 153 12.90 1.53 -10.81
C MET A 153 12.20 2.55 -11.73
N ARG A 154 11.17 2.13 -12.44
CA ARG A 154 10.34 3.03 -13.24
C ARG A 154 9.59 4.03 -12.35
N GLU A 155 9.17 5.13 -12.95
CA GLU A 155 8.28 6.10 -12.31
C GLU A 155 6.92 5.45 -11.97
N LEU A 156 6.35 5.84 -10.81
CA LEU A 156 5.10 5.30 -10.29
C LEU A 156 4.01 6.39 -10.16
N ASP A 157 4.12 7.45 -10.95
CA ASP A 157 3.15 8.54 -10.88
C ASP A 157 1.76 8.08 -11.30
N TYR A 158 0.75 8.52 -10.56
CA TYR A 158 -0.65 8.17 -10.80
C TYR A 158 -1.12 8.49 -12.23
N VAL A 159 -0.62 9.58 -12.81
CA VAL A 159 -0.97 9.96 -14.19
C VAL A 159 -0.53 8.91 -15.21
N TYR A 160 0.62 8.27 -15.03
CA TYR A 160 1.08 7.21 -15.95
C TYR A 160 0.22 5.95 -15.84
N PHE A 161 -0.20 5.60 -14.63
CA PHE A 161 -1.17 4.52 -14.43
C PHE A 161 -2.49 4.79 -15.16
N GLU A 162 -3.04 6.01 -15.07
CA GLU A 162 -4.27 6.37 -15.79
C GLU A 162 -4.10 6.29 -17.30
N ILE A 163 -2.97 6.77 -17.84
CA ILE A 163 -2.65 6.70 -19.27
C ILE A 163 -2.55 5.24 -19.74
N GLU A 164 -1.88 4.37 -18.99
CA GLU A 164 -1.76 2.94 -19.30
C GLU A 164 -3.15 2.28 -19.27
N ARG A 165 -3.93 2.52 -18.23
CA ARG A 165 -5.29 1.99 -18.08
C ARG A 165 -6.24 2.40 -19.21
N ASP A 166 -6.14 3.64 -19.71
CA ASP A 166 -6.97 4.12 -20.80
C ASP A 166 -6.58 3.47 -22.14
N ARG A 167 -5.30 3.18 -22.36
CA ARG A 167 -4.84 2.43 -23.54
C ARG A 167 -5.39 1.00 -23.56
N ASP A 168 -5.30 0.30 -22.43
CA ASP A 168 -5.83 -1.08 -22.32
C ASP A 168 -7.33 -1.18 -22.58
N ARG A 169 -8.09 -0.09 -22.30
CA ARG A 169 -9.55 -0.01 -22.59
C ARG A 169 -9.87 0.23 -24.05
N VAL A 170 -8.94 0.81 -24.82
CA VAL A 170 -9.15 1.10 -26.25
C VAL A 170 -8.77 -0.09 -27.11
N ASP A 171 -7.80 -0.89 -26.65
CA ASP A 171 -7.23 -2.03 -27.40
C ASP A 171 -7.91 -3.38 -27.09
N GLY A 172 -8.87 -3.44 -26.14
CA GLY A 172 -9.63 -4.63 -25.73
C GLY A 172 -11.11 -4.51 -26.08
#